data_cefe428b8886ec9a349763e24784ba70
#
_entry.id   cefe428b8886ec9a349763e24784ba70
#
_cell.length_a   1.000
_cell.length_b   1.000
_cell.length_c   1.000
_cell.angle_alpha   90.00
_cell.angle_beta   90.00
_cell.angle_gamma   90.00
#
_symmetry.space_group_name_H-M   'P 1'
#
loop_
_entity.id
_entity.type
_entity.pdbx_description
1 polymer ?
#
loop_
_entity_poly.entity_id
_entity_poly.type
_entity_poly.pdbx_seq_one_letter_code
_entity_poly.pdbx_strand_id
1 'polypeptide(L)'
;GAGSLEFDNAESQVKKGGTDYIKATATYNGSTVRNADIKWESENPAIATVDNGKITGISEGTTTVKASWTAENGKTYTNNATVKVVYDGLYLSDAQNEVTLAQKSTQEIVWQLLDMGEYSSGSTGEGYNTSSDVTWTSANEDLITVDSVGVITAKELPEGEEKAETTVSVSYKGNKVKDIKVTVVKNQAITTGTTTDVAGTKGETKTDK
;
A
#
# COMPACT_ATOMS: atom_id res chain seq x y z
N GLY A 1 -3.25 -46.70 5.73
CA GLY A 1 -3.85 -45.70 6.56
C GLY A 1 -3.95 -44.37 5.85
N ALA A 2 -5.02 -43.70 6.09
CA ALA A 2 -5.29 -42.41 5.51
C ALA A 2 -4.86 -41.29 6.47
N GLY A 3 -4.01 -40.43 5.99
CA GLY A 3 -3.68 -39.17 6.65
C GLY A 3 -4.24 -37.99 5.89
N SER A 4 -4.32 -36.85 6.55
CA SER A 4 -4.66 -35.60 5.90
C SER A 4 -4.02 -34.42 6.63
N LEU A 5 -3.86 -33.33 5.92
CA LEU A 5 -3.43 -32.06 6.49
C LEU A 5 -4.38 -30.98 5.95
N GLU A 6 -5.19 -30.44 6.84
CA GLU A 6 -6.25 -29.52 6.49
C GLU A 6 -6.03 -28.17 7.16
N PHE A 7 -6.38 -27.10 6.45
CA PHE A 7 -6.38 -25.75 7.01
C PHE A 7 -7.78 -25.38 7.54
N ASP A 8 -7.80 -24.55 8.58
CA ASP A 8 -9.03 -23.89 9.04
C ASP A 8 -9.54 -22.92 7.96
N ASN A 9 -8.63 -22.26 7.26
CA ASN A 9 -8.93 -21.39 6.13
C ASN A 9 -7.74 -21.41 5.16
N ALA A 10 -8.00 -21.83 3.92
CA ALA A 10 -6.98 -21.93 2.88
C ALA A 10 -6.68 -20.57 2.20
N GLU A 11 -7.30 -19.51 2.66
CA GLU A 11 -7.08 -18.16 2.13
C GLU A 11 -6.79 -17.20 3.27
N SER A 12 -5.82 -16.33 3.05
CA SER A 12 -5.46 -15.26 3.98
C SER A 12 -5.30 -13.97 3.20
N GLN A 13 -5.87 -12.90 3.72
CA GLN A 13 -5.64 -11.56 3.21
C GLN A 13 -5.08 -10.71 4.33
N VAL A 14 -3.91 -10.13 4.11
CA VAL A 14 -3.24 -9.31 5.11
C VAL A 14 -2.80 -8.01 4.47
N LYS A 15 -2.73 -6.96 5.26
CA LYS A 15 -2.15 -5.72 4.78
C LYS A 15 -0.62 -5.82 4.79
N LYS A 16 0.02 -5.02 3.96
CA LYS A 16 1.48 -4.87 4.01
C LYS A 16 1.90 -4.49 5.44
N GLY A 17 2.85 -5.25 5.99
CA GLY A 17 3.31 -5.08 7.38
C GLY A 17 2.39 -5.71 8.42
N GLY A 18 1.26 -6.25 8.01
CA GLY A 18 0.31 -6.92 8.91
C GLY A 18 0.59 -8.41 9.04
N THR A 19 -0.12 -9.04 9.96
CA THR A 19 0.02 -10.47 10.24
C THR A 19 -1.33 -11.16 10.28
N ASP A 20 -1.32 -12.46 10.00
CA ASP A 20 -2.46 -13.34 10.13
C ASP A 20 -1.96 -14.75 10.50
N TYR A 21 -2.86 -15.61 10.92
CA TYR A 21 -2.52 -16.97 11.28
C TYR A 21 -3.33 -17.96 10.47
N ILE A 22 -2.65 -18.97 9.92
CA ILE A 22 -3.28 -20.13 9.29
C ILE A 22 -3.01 -21.33 10.19
N LYS A 23 -4.08 -21.98 10.62
CA LYS A 23 -3.98 -23.17 11.44
C LYS A 23 -4.11 -24.41 10.56
N ALA A 24 -3.17 -25.33 10.69
CA ALA A 24 -3.20 -26.62 10.02
C ALA A 24 -3.44 -27.73 11.04
N THR A 25 -4.27 -28.69 10.66
CA THR A 25 -4.57 -29.85 11.49
C THR A 25 -4.20 -31.11 10.73
N ALA A 26 -3.33 -31.94 11.34
CA ALA A 26 -2.99 -33.23 10.81
C ALA A 26 -3.93 -34.29 11.43
N THR A 27 -4.44 -35.18 10.59
CA THR A 27 -5.23 -36.33 11.05
C THR A 27 -4.65 -37.62 10.50
N TYR A 28 -4.79 -38.70 11.25
CA TYR A 28 -4.35 -40.01 10.84
C TYR A 28 -5.35 -41.03 11.30
N ASN A 29 -5.85 -41.83 10.37
CA ASN A 29 -6.91 -42.85 10.67
C ASN A 29 -8.10 -42.24 11.43
N GLY A 30 -8.50 -41.03 11.04
CA GLY A 30 -9.66 -40.37 11.60
C GLY A 30 -9.44 -39.61 12.91
N SER A 31 -8.24 -39.63 13.44
CA SER A 31 -7.93 -38.96 14.72
C SER A 31 -6.94 -37.81 14.50
N THR A 32 -7.15 -36.73 15.22
CA THR A 32 -6.24 -35.59 15.19
C THR A 32 -4.88 -36.00 15.79
N VAL A 33 -3.82 -35.71 15.07
CA VAL A 33 -2.45 -35.92 15.52
C VAL A 33 -2.02 -34.78 16.39
N ARG A 34 -1.74 -35.03 17.65
CA ARG A 34 -1.30 -34.03 18.61
C ARG A 34 0.20 -33.74 18.39
N ASN A 35 0.56 -32.47 18.44
CA ASN A 35 1.95 -32.02 18.28
C ASN A 35 2.58 -32.49 16.96
N ALA A 36 1.79 -32.54 15.89
CA ALA A 36 2.31 -32.85 14.58
C ALA A 36 3.42 -31.84 14.17
N ASP A 37 4.50 -32.40 13.63
CA ASP A 37 5.61 -31.57 13.14
C ASP A 37 5.30 -31.08 11.73
N ILE A 38 4.65 -29.92 11.65
CA ILE A 38 4.23 -29.32 10.37
C ILE A 38 5.31 -28.37 9.88
N LYS A 39 5.74 -28.58 8.64
CA LYS A 39 6.69 -27.72 7.96
C LYS A 39 5.92 -26.67 7.16
N TRP A 40 6.38 -25.46 7.20
CA TRP A 40 5.76 -24.32 6.52
C TRP A 40 6.76 -23.67 5.57
N GLU A 41 6.29 -23.29 4.40
CA GLU A 41 7.10 -22.62 3.38
C GLU A 41 6.28 -21.62 2.58
N SER A 42 6.83 -20.44 2.40
CA SER A 42 6.26 -19.48 1.46
C SER A 42 6.94 -19.63 0.10
N GLU A 43 6.16 -19.71 -0.97
CA GLU A 43 6.70 -19.78 -2.32
C GLU A 43 7.36 -18.47 -2.75
N ASN A 44 6.96 -17.34 -2.15
CA ASN A 44 7.60 -16.05 -2.41
C ASN A 44 7.71 -15.24 -1.11
N PRO A 45 8.81 -15.41 -0.37
CA PRO A 45 9.01 -14.67 0.88
C PRO A 45 9.12 -13.15 0.71
N ALA A 46 9.35 -12.66 -0.51
CA ALA A 46 9.34 -11.22 -0.79
C ALA A 46 7.93 -10.63 -0.75
N ILE A 47 6.90 -11.46 -0.91
CA ILE A 47 5.50 -11.05 -0.79
C ILE A 47 4.99 -11.30 0.62
N ALA A 48 5.18 -12.53 1.14
CA ALA A 48 4.76 -12.89 2.48
C ALA A 48 5.67 -13.97 3.04
N THR A 49 5.94 -13.88 4.33
CA THR A 49 6.67 -14.92 5.07
C THR A 49 5.70 -15.72 5.92
N VAL A 50 6.13 -16.91 6.29
CA VAL A 50 5.38 -17.75 7.21
C VAL A 50 6.32 -18.34 8.26
N ASP A 51 5.87 -18.34 9.51
CA ASP A 51 6.58 -18.93 10.62
C ASP A 51 5.57 -19.65 11.51
N ASN A 52 5.59 -20.97 11.47
CA ASN A 52 4.68 -21.81 12.22
C ASN A 52 3.22 -21.37 12.09
N GLY A 53 2.80 -21.12 10.86
CA GLY A 53 1.44 -20.66 10.53
C GLY A 53 1.22 -19.16 10.64
N LYS A 54 2.16 -18.40 11.18
CA LYS A 54 2.06 -16.94 11.24
C LYS A 54 2.50 -16.34 9.93
N ILE A 55 1.56 -15.71 9.24
CA ILE A 55 1.78 -15.01 7.99
C ILE A 55 2.17 -13.56 8.29
N THR A 56 3.19 -13.06 7.63
CA THR A 56 3.56 -11.64 7.67
C THR A 56 3.58 -11.10 6.25
N GLY A 57 2.82 -10.04 6.00
CA GLY A 57 2.79 -9.36 4.70
C GLY A 57 4.03 -8.49 4.52
N ILE A 58 4.76 -8.68 3.42
CA ILE A 58 6.00 -7.96 3.14
C ILE A 58 5.79 -6.93 2.04
N SER A 59 5.22 -7.36 0.91
CA SER A 59 4.90 -6.48 -0.21
C SER A 59 3.63 -6.95 -0.87
N GLU A 60 2.98 -6.04 -1.59
CA GLU A 60 1.73 -6.33 -2.25
C GLU A 60 1.88 -7.41 -3.31
N GLY A 61 0.93 -8.28 -3.36
CA GLY A 61 0.90 -9.38 -4.30
C GLY A 61 0.22 -10.61 -3.72
N THR A 62 0.28 -11.70 -4.46
CA THR A 62 -0.31 -12.97 -4.06
C THR A 62 0.76 -14.05 -4.11
N THR A 63 0.81 -14.86 -3.07
CA THR A 63 1.69 -16.02 -3.04
C THR A 63 0.98 -17.22 -2.42
N THR A 64 1.62 -18.36 -2.50
CA THR A 64 1.15 -19.61 -1.89
C THR A 64 2.02 -19.94 -0.69
N VAL A 65 1.39 -20.36 0.39
CA VAL A 65 2.05 -20.94 1.56
C VAL A 65 1.73 -22.42 1.60
N LYS A 66 2.76 -23.22 1.67
CA LYS A 66 2.67 -24.67 1.71
C LYS A 66 2.93 -25.18 3.11
N ALA A 67 2.05 -26.06 3.59
CA ALA A 67 2.28 -26.83 4.79
C ALA A 67 2.47 -28.30 4.43
N SER A 68 3.34 -29.00 5.13
CA SER A 68 3.57 -30.43 4.93
C SER A 68 3.82 -31.13 6.26
N TRP A 69 3.42 -32.38 6.31
CA TRP A 69 3.54 -33.23 7.48
C TRP A 69 3.78 -34.65 7.03
N THR A 70 4.78 -35.30 7.63
CA THR A 70 5.06 -36.74 7.38
C THR A 70 4.47 -37.58 8.50
N ALA A 71 3.54 -38.44 8.11
CA ALA A 71 2.87 -39.30 9.06
C ALA A 71 3.73 -40.51 9.45
N GLU A 72 3.27 -41.28 10.46
CA GLU A 72 3.97 -42.49 10.94
C GLU A 72 4.07 -43.58 9.87
N ASN A 73 3.20 -43.56 8.84
CA ASN A 73 3.30 -44.48 7.71
C ASN A 73 4.40 -44.07 6.70
N GLY A 74 5.13 -42.98 6.97
CA GLY A 74 6.18 -42.48 6.09
C GLY A 74 5.71 -41.61 4.92
N LYS A 75 4.38 -41.45 4.75
CA LYS A 75 3.83 -40.57 3.69
C LYS A 75 3.82 -39.13 4.14
N THR A 76 4.11 -38.24 3.21
CA THR A 76 4.03 -36.80 3.42
C THR A 76 2.72 -36.28 2.83
N TYR A 77 1.97 -35.59 3.66
CA TYR A 77 0.74 -34.94 3.30
C TYR A 77 0.99 -33.44 3.22
N THR A 78 0.50 -32.80 2.16
CA THR A 78 0.73 -31.37 1.92
C THR A 78 -0.60 -30.67 1.66
N ASN A 79 -0.62 -29.37 1.95
CA ASN A 79 -1.73 -28.53 1.56
C ASN A 79 -1.22 -27.12 1.28
N ASN A 80 -1.93 -26.37 0.45
CA ASN A 80 -1.55 -25.05 0.03
C ASN A 80 -2.62 -24.03 0.43
N ALA A 81 -2.18 -22.89 0.91
CA ALA A 81 -3.03 -21.75 1.19
C ALA A 81 -2.62 -20.57 0.30
N THR A 82 -3.58 -19.79 -0.11
CA THR A 82 -3.34 -18.57 -0.87
C THR A 82 -3.25 -17.39 0.08
N VAL A 83 -2.19 -16.60 -0.05
CA VAL A 83 -1.98 -15.39 0.75
C VAL A 83 -1.97 -14.19 -0.18
N LYS A 84 -2.86 -13.24 0.07
CA LYS A 84 -2.93 -11.97 -0.65
C LYS A 84 -2.49 -10.85 0.30
N VAL A 85 -1.48 -10.11 -0.11
CA VAL A 85 -0.99 -8.93 0.62
C VAL A 85 -1.48 -7.69 -0.10
N VAL A 86 -2.17 -6.83 0.62
CA VAL A 86 -2.82 -5.64 0.08
C VAL A 86 -2.31 -4.39 0.78
N TYR A 87 -2.47 -3.25 0.14
CA TYR A 87 -2.20 -1.96 0.76
C TYR A 87 -3.42 -1.50 1.57
N ASP A 88 -3.18 -0.89 2.72
CA ASP A 88 -4.22 -0.34 3.57
C ASP A 88 -3.77 1.03 4.07
N GLY A 89 -4.61 2.04 3.91
CA GLY A 89 -4.31 3.39 4.34
C GLY A 89 -4.12 4.38 3.19
N LEU A 90 -3.39 5.45 3.46
CA LEU A 90 -3.14 6.51 2.49
C LEU A 90 -1.99 6.14 1.56
N TYR A 91 -2.24 6.21 0.26
CA TYR A 91 -1.24 5.92 -0.76
C TYR A 91 -1.02 7.12 -1.68
N LEU A 92 0.25 7.42 -1.92
CA LEU A 92 0.70 8.32 -2.97
C LEU A 92 1.82 7.62 -3.73
N SER A 93 1.78 7.68 -5.06
CA SER A 93 2.84 7.10 -5.88
C SER A 93 4.13 7.93 -5.78
N ASP A 94 5.24 7.35 -6.23
CA ASP A 94 6.53 8.05 -6.24
C ASP A 94 6.52 9.27 -7.18
N ALA A 95 5.59 9.32 -8.14
CA ALA A 95 5.40 10.50 -8.98
C ALA A 95 5.05 11.74 -8.16
N GLN A 96 4.52 11.57 -6.96
CA GLN A 96 4.17 12.67 -6.06
C GLN A 96 5.32 13.05 -5.10
N ASN A 97 6.48 12.43 -5.21
CA ASN A 97 7.63 12.79 -4.35
C ASN A 97 8.14 14.20 -4.64
N GLU A 98 8.04 14.62 -5.90
CA GLU A 98 8.47 15.94 -6.35
C GLU A 98 7.42 16.53 -7.28
N VAL A 99 7.04 17.77 -7.03
CA VAL A 99 6.06 18.50 -7.83
C VAL A 99 6.65 19.85 -8.20
N THR A 100 6.54 20.20 -9.47
CA THR A 100 6.95 21.52 -9.96
C THR A 100 5.74 22.21 -10.58
N LEU A 101 5.49 23.45 -10.18
CA LEU A 101 4.40 24.24 -10.72
C LEU A 101 4.82 25.69 -10.88
N ALA A 102 4.15 26.42 -11.79
CA ALA A 102 4.38 27.84 -12.00
C ALA A 102 3.85 28.64 -10.82
N GLN A 103 4.50 29.79 -10.55
CA GLN A 103 3.93 30.76 -9.60
C GLN A 103 2.49 31.12 -9.99
N LYS A 104 1.66 31.40 -9.00
CA LYS A 104 0.24 31.78 -9.16
C LYS A 104 -0.61 30.70 -9.82
N SER A 105 -0.17 29.45 -9.78
CA SER A 105 -0.92 28.30 -10.29
C SER A 105 -1.29 27.33 -9.18
N THR A 106 -2.13 26.37 -9.51
CA THR A 106 -2.52 25.31 -8.60
C THR A 106 -2.16 23.94 -9.18
N GLN A 107 -1.94 22.99 -8.30
CA GLN A 107 -1.64 21.62 -8.67
C GLN A 107 -2.33 20.70 -7.67
N GLU A 108 -3.01 19.70 -8.18
CA GLU A 108 -3.60 18.67 -7.34
C GLU A 108 -2.58 17.60 -7.05
N ILE A 109 -2.39 17.27 -5.78
CA ILE A 109 -1.60 16.11 -5.39
C ILE A 109 -2.49 14.88 -5.51
N VAL A 110 -2.02 13.87 -6.22
CA VAL A 110 -2.79 12.64 -6.44
C VAL A 110 -2.58 11.68 -5.27
N TRP A 111 -3.67 11.32 -4.62
CA TRP A 111 -3.66 10.43 -3.48
C TRP A 111 -4.90 9.54 -3.46
N GLN A 112 -4.80 8.42 -2.77
CA GLN A 112 -5.94 7.53 -2.54
C GLN A 112 -5.93 6.99 -1.12
N LEU A 113 -7.13 6.79 -0.58
CA LEU A 113 -7.32 5.98 0.62
C LEU A 113 -7.77 4.59 0.18
N LEU A 114 -7.09 3.60 0.68
CA LEU A 114 -7.38 2.18 0.43
C LEU A 114 -7.79 1.52 1.74
N ASP A 115 -8.86 0.76 1.69
CA ASP A 115 -9.33 -0.07 2.79
C ASP A 115 -9.12 -1.52 2.37
N MET A 116 -8.10 -2.15 2.93
CA MET A 116 -7.68 -3.51 2.58
C MET A 116 -7.66 -3.73 1.05
N GLY A 117 -6.96 -2.84 0.36
CA GLY A 117 -6.78 -2.89 -1.09
C GLY A 117 -7.92 -2.28 -1.90
N GLU A 118 -9.05 -1.96 -1.29
CA GLU A 118 -10.20 -1.40 -1.98
C GLU A 118 -10.18 0.13 -1.94
N TYR A 119 -10.47 0.77 -3.07
CA TYR A 119 -10.57 2.23 -3.12
C TYR A 119 -11.70 2.72 -2.22
N SER A 120 -11.37 3.68 -1.37
CA SER A 120 -12.32 4.31 -0.45
C SER A 120 -12.59 5.77 -0.82
N SER A 121 -11.55 6.56 -0.98
CA SER A 121 -11.64 7.95 -1.42
C SER A 121 -10.31 8.39 -2.00
N GLY A 122 -10.28 9.56 -2.64
CA GLY A 122 -9.05 10.06 -3.24
C GLY A 122 -9.23 11.42 -3.89
N SER A 123 -8.16 11.92 -4.45
CA SER A 123 -8.13 13.21 -5.15
C SER A 123 -8.77 13.16 -6.53
N THR A 124 -8.99 11.96 -7.08
CA THR A 124 -9.55 11.75 -8.42
C THR A 124 -10.74 10.82 -8.38
N GLY A 125 -11.60 10.93 -9.38
CA GLY A 125 -12.70 10.00 -9.56
C GLY A 125 -13.92 10.28 -8.69
N GLU A 126 -14.89 9.37 -8.78
CA GLU A 126 -16.08 9.43 -7.95
C GLU A 126 -15.74 9.10 -6.51
N GLY A 127 -16.49 9.66 -5.59
CA GLY A 127 -16.21 9.49 -4.18
C GLY A 127 -15.11 10.42 -3.65
N TYR A 128 -14.67 11.39 -4.48
CA TYR A 128 -13.79 12.42 -4.02
C TYR A 128 -14.45 13.18 -2.87
N ASN A 129 -13.84 13.12 -1.72
CA ASN A 129 -14.28 13.84 -0.55
C ASN A 129 -13.12 14.04 0.42
N THR A 130 -13.35 14.88 1.39
CA THR A 130 -12.37 15.11 2.45
C THR A 130 -12.47 14.01 3.49
N SER A 131 -11.30 13.62 4.01
CA SER A 131 -11.22 12.79 5.20
C SER A 131 -10.47 13.56 6.27
N SER A 132 -11.03 13.62 7.46
CA SER A 132 -10.35 14.26 8.60
C SER A 132 -9.10 13.49 9.04
N ASP A 133 -8.95 12.25 8.60
CA ASP A 133 -7.77 11.44 8.90
C ASP A 133 -6.56 11.80 8.03
N VAL A 134 -6.78 12.48 6.91
CA VAL A 134 -5.71 12.93 6.00
C VAL A 134 -5.46 14.41 6.27
N THR A 135 -4.24 14.74 6.67
CA THR A 135 -3.86 16.11 7.02
C THR A 135 -2.66 16.56 6.19
N TRP A 136 -2.70 17.81 5.76
CA TRP A 136 -1.71 18.40 4.89
C TRP A 136 -1.10 19.63 5.54
N THR A 137 0.21 19.80 5.43
CA THR A 137 0.91 20.97 5.93
C THR A 137 1.95 21.45 4.94
N SER A 138 2.11 22.76 4.84
CA SER A 138 3.18 23.39 4.09
C SER A 138 4.23 23.92 5.05
N ALA A 139 5.49 23.65 4.76
CA ALA A 139 6.60 24.19 5.55
C ALA A 139 6.82 25.69 5.32
N ASN A 140 6.30 26.26 4.24
CA ASN A 140 6.39 27.68 3.96
C ASN A 140 5.13 28.17 3.25
N GLU A 141 4.19 28.65 4.03
CA GLU A 141 2.90 29.12 3.52
C GLU A 141 3.00 30.44 2.74
N ASP A 142 4.12 31.15 2.82
CA ASP A 142 4.38 32.29 2.00
C ASP A 142 4.68 31.92 0.54
N LEU A 143 5.07 30.69 0.30
CA LEU A 143 5.37 30.17 -1.03
C LEU A 143 4.28 29.24 -1.54
N ILE A 144 3.85 28.28 -0.72
CA ILE A 144 2.87 27.26 -1.06
C ILE A 144 1.83 27.18 0.05
N THR A 145 0.56 27.19 -0.33
CA THR A 145 -0.52 26.76 0.55
C THR A 145 -1.07 25.45 0.08
N VAL A 146 -1.65 24.68 0.97
CA VAL A 146 -2.28 23.39 0.66
C VAL A 146 -3.63 23.34 1.36
N ASP A 147 -4.64 22.87 0.63
CA ASP A 147 -5.98 22.72 1.22
C ASP A 147 -6.21 21.32 1.82
N SER A 148 -7.39 21.11 2.33
CA SER A 148 -7.74 19.85 3.03
C SER A 148 -7.81 18.64 2.12
N VAL A 149 -7.80 18.81 0.81
CA VAL A 149 -7.88 17.72 -0.17
C VAL A 149 -6.60 17.55 -0.97
N GLY A 150 -5.53 18.27 -0.62
CA GLY A 150 -4.25 18.12 -1.27
C GLY A 150 -4.04 18.98 -2.51
N VAL A 151 -4.85 20.01 -2.71
CA VAL A 151 -4.59 20.99 -3.79
C VAL A 151 -3.61 22.01 -3.26
N ILE A 152 -2.47 22.15 -3.93
CA ILE A 152 -1.46 23.13 -3.59
C ILE A 152 -1.64 24.37 -4.49
N THR A 153 -1.36 25.53 -3.92
CA THR A 153 -1.39 26.81 -4.62
C THR A 153 -0.05 27.48 -4.46
N ALA A 154 0.60 27.79 -5.57
CA ALA A 154 1.85 28.53 -5.56
C ALA A 154 1.57 30.03 -5.55
N LYS A 155 2.19 30.74 -4.63
CA LYS A 155 2.15 32.18 -4.56
C LYS A 155 3.17 32.78 -5.54
N GLU A 156 3.13 34.07 -5.67
CA GLU A 156 4.10 34.80 -6.51
C GLU A 156 5.50 34.65 -5.90
N LEU A 157 6.49 34.39 -6.77
CA LEU A 157 7.87 34.35 -6.32
C LEU A 157 8.33 35.76 -5.93
N PRO A 158 9.24 35.85 -4.93
CA PRO A 158 9.88 37.11 -4.65
C PRO A 158 10.55 37.71 -5.89
N GLU A 159 10.56 39.03 -5.99
CA GLU A 159 11.15 39.73 -7.13
C GLU A 159 12.62 39.31 -7.29
N GLY A 160 13.00 38.98 -8.52
CA GLY A 160 14.36 38.58 -8.86
C GLY A 160 14.63 37.10 -8.72
N GLU A 161 13.69 36.30 -8.15
CA GLU A 161 13.85 34.85 -8.04
C GLU A 161 13.22 34.14 -9.23
N GLU A 162 13.96 33.15 -9.77
CA GLU A 162 13.47 32.29 -10.85
C GLU A 162 12.77 31.05 -10.36
N LYS A 163 13.11 30.59 -9.15
CA LYS A 163 12.48 29.45 -8.50
C LYS A 163 12.66 29.48 -6.99
N ALA A 164 11.81 28.77 -6.29
CA ALA A 164 11.93 28.53 -4.86
C ALA A 164 11.35 27.17 -4.52
N GLU A 165 11.76 26.60 -3.41
CA GLU A 165 11.36 25.27 -2.98
C GLU A 165 10.83 25.28 -1.56
N THR A 166 9.88 24.39 -1.29
CA THR A 166 9.44 24.07 0.06
C THR A 166 8.97 22.61 0.11
N THR A 167 8.56 22.16 1.27
CA THR A 167 8.04 20.82 1.48
C THR A 167 6.57 20.89 1.89
N VAL A 168 5.76 20.05 1.27
CA VAL A 168 4.40 19.77 1.69
C VAL A 168 4.38 18.36 2.26
N SER A 169 3.87 18.23 3.48
CA SER A 169 3.80 16.94 4.15
C SER A 169 2.37 16.49 4.25
N VAL A 170 2.15 15.20 4.08
CA VAL A 170 0.84 14.58 4.25
C VAL A 170 0.93 13.46 5.29
N SER A 171 -0.04 13.45 6.20
CA SER A 171 -0.14 12.46 7.26
C SER A 171 -1.49 11.77 7.23
N TYR A 172 -1.51 10.54 7.70
CA TYR A 172 -2.73 9.74 7.84
C TYR A 172 -2.84 9.26 9.27
N LYS A 173 -3.95 9.59 9.91
CA LYS A 173 -4.20 9.27 11.33
C LYS A 173 -3.02 9.69 12.23
N GLY A 174 -2.47 10.87 11.97
CA GLY A 174 -1.37 11.43 12.75
C GLY A 174 0.02 10.93 12.39
N ASN A 175 0.16 10.00 11.47
CA ASN A 175 1.45 9.47 11.04
C ASN A 175 1.84 9.99 9.66
N LYS A 176 3.04 10.55 9.54
CA LYS A 176 3.52 11.06 8.27
C LYS A 176 3.63 9.93 7.25
N VAL A 177 3.05 10.15 6.07
CA VAL A 177 3.10 9.21 4.95
C VAL A 177 4.13 9.65 3.93
N LYS A 178 4.20 10.96 3.63
CA LYS A 178 5.12 11.46 2.61
C LYS A 178 5.47 12.92 2.84
N ASP A 179 6.72 13.25 2.57
CA ASP A 179 7.20 14.61 2.37
C ASP A 179 7.32 14.84 0.86
N ILE A 180 6.67 15.87 0.37
CA ILE A 180 6.63 16.20 -1.06
C ILE A 180 7.49 17.45 -1.27
N LYS A 181 8.50 17.32 -2.11
CA LYS A 181 9.31 18.46 -2.51
C LYS A 181 8.54 19.25 -3.56
N VAL A 182 8.23 20.51 -3.26
CA VAL A 182 7.49 21.39 -4.17
C VAL A 182 8.41 22.50 -4.64
N THR A 183 8.57 22.60 -5.95
CA THR A 183 9.34 23.63 -6.60
C THR A 183 8.41 24.57 -7.36
N VAL A 184 8.49 25.85 -7.04
CA VAL A 184 7.76 26.91 -7.74
C VAL A 184 8.71 27.57 -8.72
N VAL A 185 8.29 27.65 -9.97
CA VAL A 185 9.06 28.29 -11.02
C VAL A 185 8.32 29.50 -11.57
N LYS A 186 9.06 30.41 -12.19
CA LYS A 186 8.47 31.63 -12.73
C LYS A 186 7.51 31.34 -13.87
N ASN A 187 7.95 30.51 -14.81
CA ASN A 187 7.15 30.06 -15.93
C ASN A 187 7.39 28.58 -16.14
N GLN A 188 6.33 27.84 -16.25
CA GLN A 188 6.43 26.40 -16.49
C GLN A 188 6.32 26.12 -17.98
N ALA A 189 7.26 25.36 -18.52
CA ALA A 189 7.15 24.85 -19.88
C ALA A 189 5.93 23.94 -20.00
N ILE A 190 5.22 24.01 -21.13
CA ILE A 190 4.10 23.12 -21.37
C ILE A 190 4.64 21.74 -21.62
N THR A 191 4.31 20.83 -20.73
CA THR A 191 4.66 19.40 -20.85
C THR A 191 3.40 18.59 -20.70
N THR A 192 3.38 17.43 -21.36
CA THR A 192 2.31 16.44 -21.18
C THR A 192 2.91 15.23 -20.51
N GLY A 193 2.38 14.89 -19.36
CA GLY A 193 2.80 13.73 -18.61
C GLY A 193 1.61 12.89 -18.17
N THR A 194 1.86 11.65 -17.86
CA THR A 194 0.84 10.76 -17.37
C THR A 194 1.19 10.32 -15.95
N THR A 195 0.28 10.58 -15.03
CA THR A 195 0.40 10.11 -13.66
C THR A 195 -0.42 8.84 -13.51
N THR A 196 0.25 7.77 -13.14
CA THR A 196 -0.42 6.49 -12.90
C THR A 196 -0.59 6.30 -11.40
N ASP A 197 -1.78 6.03 -10.97
CA ASP A 197 -2.06 5.61 -9.62
C ASP A 197 -1.63 4.23 -9.34
N VAL A 198 -1.73 3.64 -8.62
CA VAL A 198 -1.74 3.44 -7.29
C VAL A 198 -1.89 1.97 -6.93
N ALA A 199 -1.22 1.53 -5.91
CA ALA A 199 -1.30 0.18 -5.40
C ALA A 199 -2.74 -0.18 -5.02
N GLY A 200 -3.17 -1.40 -5.33
CA GLY A 200 -4.46 -1.93 -4.89
C GLY A 200 -5.67 -1.51 -5.70
N THR A 201 -5.50 -0.67 -6.71
CA THR A 201 -6.59 -0.28 -7.60
C THR A 201 -6.26 -0.65 -9.03
N LYS A 202 -7.29 -0.73 -9.86
CA LYS A 202 -7.09 -0.74 -11.30
C LYS A 202 -6.67 0.68 -11.66
N GLY A 203 -5.43 0.84 -11.99
CA GLY A 203 -4.85 2.15 -12.15
C GLY A 203 -5.64 3.05 -13.10
N GLU A 204 -5.93 4.24 -12.65
CA GLU A 204 -6.38 5.30 -13.51
C GLU A 204 -5.15 6.07 -13.98
N THR A 205 -5.19 6.51 -15.22
CA THR A 205 -4.15 7.33 -15.79
C THR A 205 -4.68 8.74 -15.94
N LYS A 206 -3.97 9.71 -15.34
CA LYS A 206 -4.30 11.10 -15.45
C LYS A 206 -3.24 11.78 -16.30
N THR A 207 -3.67 12.55 -17.30
CA THR A 207 -2.75 13.31 -18.14
C THR A 207 -2.58 14.70 -17.60
N ASP A 208 -1.33 15.08 -17.34
CA ASP A 208 -0.95 16.42 -16.90
C ASP A 208 -0.51 17.25 -18.09
N LYS A 209 -0.90 18.51 -18.07
CA LYS A 209 -0.53 19.48 -19.09
C LYS A 209 0.16 20.67 -18.47
#